data_2fae3010e05c0164ca464228843ea621
#
_entry.id   2fae3010e05c0164ca464228843ea621
#
_cell.length_a   1.000
_cell.length_b   1.000
_cell.length_c   1.000
_cell.angle_alpha   90.00
_cell.angle_beta   90.00
_cell.angle_gamma   90.00
#
_symmetry.space_group_name_H-M   'P 1'
#
loop_
_entity.id
_entity.type
_entity.pdbx_description
1 polymer ?
#
loop_
_entity_poly.entity_id
_entity_poly.type
_entity_poly.pdbx_seq_one_letter_code
_entity_poly.pdbx_strand_id
1 'polypeptide(L)'
;YITVIPEVDLPGHMLAALAAYPEMGCTGGPYEVCPRWGVFEDVLCIGNEKSMQFLEDVMAEIIDIFPSKYIHIGGDEAPRTRWEKCPKCQARSRTEKLKADKNHTAEDRLQSYCMTRIEKLLNSKGRQIIGWDEILEGDVAPNATVMSWRGSAGGIKAAQLGHDVIMTPNDYCYFDYYQSEDTRHEPFAIGGFVPLEKVYSLNPTASLTEEQAKHILGTQANLW
;
A
#
# COMPACT_ATOMS: atom_id res chain seq x y z
N TYR A 1 -19.07 -7.86 17.01
CA TYR A 1 -18.82 -8.57 15.77
C TYR A 1 -18.14 -7.66 14.74
N ILE A 2 -16.88 -7.26 15.05
CA ILE A 2 -16.05 -6.44 14.19
C ILE A 2 -14.89 -7.33 13.72
N THR A 3 -14.66 -7.39 12.41
CA THR A 3 -13.47 -8.05 11.86
C THR A 3 -12.29 -7.09 11.95
N VAL A 4 -11.22 -7.52 12.60
CA VAL A 4 -9.95 -6.78 12.63
C VAL A 4 -9.12 -7.24 11.43
N ILE A 5 -8.81 -6.30 10.54
CA ILE A 5 -7.92 -6.50 9.40
C ILE A 5 -6.56 -5.90 9.79
N PRO A 6 -5.51 -6.70 9.94
CA PRO A 6 -4.18 -6.16 10.23
C PRO A 6 -3.59 -5.50 8.98
N GLU A 7 -2.83 -4.43 9.18
CA GLU A 7 -1.99 -3.83 8.16
C GLU A 7 -0.52 -3.96 8.55
N VAL A 8 0.27 -4.48 7.61
CA VAL A 8 1.73 -4.47 7.65
C VAL A 8 2.19 -3.84 6.36
N ASP A 9 2.56 -2.56 6.45
CA ASP A 9 2.95 -1.81 5.27
C ASP A 9 4.30 -2.27 4.73
N LEU A 10 4.37 -2.47 3.42
CA LEU A 10 5.55 -2.89 2.68
C LEU A 10 5.45 -2.42 1.20
N PRO A 11 6.56 -2.21 0.50
CA PRO A 11 7.94 -2.22 0.95
C PRO A 11 8.42 -0.85 1.44
N GLY A 12 7.56 0.18 1.39
CA GLY A 12 7.73 1.50 1.98
C GLY A 12 7.43 1.52 3.47
N HIS A 13 7.60 2.67 4.11
CA HIS A 13 7.30 2.90 5.54
C HIS A 13 7.94 1.89 6.52
N MET A 14 9.05 1.26 6.11
CA MET A 14 9.75 0.22 6.87
C MET A 14 11.02 0.70 7.56
N LEU A 15 11.20 2.01 7.74
CA LEU A 15 12.45 2.55 8.29
C LEU A 15 12.73 2.04 9.71
N ALA A 16 11.71 1.83 10.53
CA ALA A 16 11.86 1.22 11.85
C ALA A 16 12.35 -0.23 11.77
N ALA A 17 11.81 -1.02 10.85
CA ALA A 17 12.28 -2.38 10.59
C ALA A 17 13.72 -2.39 10.07
N LEU A 18 14.08 -1.45 9.18
CA LEU A 18 15.45 -1.31 8.67
C LEU A 18 16.43 -0.86 9.76
N ALA A 19 15.99 -0.05 10.73
CA ALA A 19 16.82 0.30 11.88
C ALA A 19 17.15 -0.92 12.75
N ALA A 20 16.20 -1.87 12.88
CA ALA A 20 16.40 -3.12 13.60
C ALA A 20 17.17 -4.19 12.80
N TYR A 21 16.96 -4.22 11.47
CA TYR A 21 17.52 -5.22 10.54
C TYR A 21 18.14 -4.51 9.32
N PRO A 22 19.28 -3.82 9.49
CA PRO A 22 19.84 -2.96 8.44
C PRO A 22 20.24 -3.71 7.16
N GLU A 23 20.54 -4.99 7.25
CA GLU A 23 20.85 -5.84 6.10
C GLU A 23 19.67 -6.06 5.14
N MET A 24 18.44 -5.74 5.58
CA MET A 24 17.24 -5.82 4.75
C MET A 24 17.07 -4.62 3.81
N GLY A 25 17.83 -3.54 4.03
CA GLY A 25 17.82 -2.36 3.17
C GLY A 25 18.84 -2.43 2.03
N CYS A 26 18.68 -1.54 1.04
CA CYS A 26 19.55 -1.53 -0.14
C CYS A 26 20.98 -1.08 0.17
N THR A 27 21.17 -0.19 1.15
CA THR A 27 22.49 0.34 1.53
C THR A 27 23.18 -0.44 2.65
N GLY A 28 22.43 -1.30 3.37
CA GLY A 28 22.95 -2.04 4.52
C GLY A 28 23.07 -1.22 5.80
N GLY A 29 22.55 -0.01 5.82
CA GLY A 29 22.54 0.87 6.98
C GLY A 29 23.85 1.64 7.23
N PRO A 30 24.01 2.24 8.41
CA PRO A 30 23.02 2.24 9.49
C PRO A 30 21.77 3.05 9.14
N TYR A 31 20.63 2.66 9.71
CA TYR A 31 19.36 3.39 9.61
C TYR A 31 18.91 3.83 11.02
N GLU A 32 18.18 4.95 11.06
CA GLU A 32 17.61 5.47 12.30
C GLU A 32 16.07 5.51 12.18
N VAL A 33 15.40 5.26 13.30
CA VAL A 33 13.94 5.41 13.38
C VAL A 33 13.60 6.90 13.23
N CYS A 34 12.67 7.23 12.36
CA CYS A 34 12.20 8.59 12.19
C CYS A 34 10.95 8.86 13.04
N PRO A 35 10.99 9.84 13.96
CA PRO A 35 9.86 10.16 14.84
C PRO A 35 8.91 11.23 14.25
N ARG A 36 8.89 11.40 12.95
CA ARG A 36 8.07 12.41 12.25
C ARG A 36 7.43 11.85 11.00
N TRP A 37 6.37 12.49 10.54
CA TRP A 37 5.74 12.17 9.26
C TRP A 37 6.70 12.35 8.09
N GLY A 38 6.52 11.54 7.06
CA GLY A 38 7.24 11.68 5.81
C GLY A 38 7.34 10.41 5.00
N VAL A 39 7.72 10.58 3.75
CA VAL A 39 8.10 9.52 2.82
C VAL A 39 9.62 9.49 2.78
N PHE A 40 10.21 8.33 3.02
CA PHE A 40 11.66 8.17 3.11
C PHE A 40 12.17 7.27 2.00
N GLU A 41 13.36 7.62 1.46
CA GLU A 41 13.97 6.86 0.36
C GLU A 41 14.39 5.43 0.74
N ASP A 42 14.67 5.21 2.03
CA ASP A 42 15.10 3.91 2.52
C ASP A 42 13.90 2.99 2.70
N VAL A 43 13.73 2.11 1.74
CA VAL A 43 12.70 1.09 1.66
C VAL A 43 13.33 -0.30 1.67
N LEU A 44 12.52 -1.33 1.84
CA LEU A 44 12.98 -2.70 1.85
C LEU A 44 13.68 -3.06 0.52
N CYS A 45 14.78 -3.81 0.59
CA CYS A 45 15.52 -4.26 -0.58
C CYS A 45 14.86 -5.49 -1.20
N ILE A 46 14.04 -5.31 -2.23
CA ILE A 46 13.32 -6.40 -2.91
C ILE A 46 14.27 -7.34 -3.67
N GLY A 47 15.47 -6.87 -4.02
CA GLY A 47 16.51 -7.71 -4.60
C GLY A 47 17.18 -8.67 -3.62
N ASN A 48 17.03 -8.45 -2.33
CA ASN A 48 17.60 -9.29 -1.29
C ASN A 48 16.62 -10.41 -0.89
N GLU A 49 17.00 -11.66 -1.11
CA GLU A 49 16.12 -12.80 -0.75
C GLU A 49 15.82 -12.87 0.75
N LYS A 50 16.77 -12.47 1.62
CA LYS A 50 16.53 -12.40 3.06
C LYS A 50 15.42 -11.41 3.41
N SER A 51 15.31 -10.31 2.68
CA SER A 51 14.24 -9.33 2.89
C SER A 51 12.88 -9.89 2.49
N MET A 52 12.83 -10.66 1.41
CA MET A 52 11.59 -11.32 1.00
C MET A 52 11.20 -12.43 1.98
N GLN A 53 12.16 -13.22 2.48
CA GLN A 53 11.90 -14.23 3.51
C GLN A 53 11.41 -13.59 4.81
N PHE A 54 12.02 -12.47 5.22
CA PHE A 54 11.57 -11.71 6.39
C PHE A 54 10.09 -11.30 6.27
N LEU A 55 9.67 -10.80 5.11
CA LEU A 55 8.26 -10.46 4.88
C LEU A 55 7.36 -11.71 4.98
N GLU A 56 7.79 -12.82 4.40
CA GLU A 56 7.05 -14.08 4.46
C GLU A 56 6.90 -14.60 5.89
N ASP A 57 7.95 -14.50 6.70
CA ASP A 57 7.94 -14.89 8.12
C ASP A 57 7.00 -13.99 8.93
N VAL A 58 7.06 -12.67 8.72
CA VAL A 58 6.13 -11.71 9.35
C VAL A 58 4.68 -12.02 8.98
N MET A 59 4.40 -12.27 7.70
CA MET A 59 3.04 -12.61 7.27
C MET A 59 2.57 -13.93 7.88
N ALA A 60 3.45 -14.92 8.05
CA ALA A 60 3.10 -16.18 8.71
C ALA A 60 2.66 -15.95 10.16
N GLU A 61 3.36 -15.11 10.92
CA GLU A 61 2.95 -14.77 12.30
C GLU A 61 1.64 -13.97 12.33
N ILE A 62 1.46 -13.01 11.42
CA ILE A 62 0.24 -12.19 11.35
C ILE A 62 -1.01 -13.04 11.10
N ILE A 63 -0.95 -14.01 10.19
CA ILE A 63 -2.12 -14.85 9.89
C ILE A 63 -2.45 -15.84 11.01
N ASP A 64 -1.49 -16.17 11.86
CA ASP A 64 -1.74 -16.99 13.06
C ASP A 64 -2.44 -16.18 14.16
N ILE A 65 -2.20 -14.88 14.23
CA ILE A 65 -2.81 -13.98 15.22
C ILE A 65 -4.18 -13.48 14.76
N PHE A 66 -4.33 -13.12 13.48
CA PHE A 66 -5.53 -12.49 12.95
C PHE A 66 -6.33 -13.45 12.06
N PRO A 67 -7.59 -13.76 12.42
CA PRO A 67 -8.43 -14.67 11.62
C PRO A 67 -9.04 -14.03 10.39
N SER A 68 -8.80 -12.74 10.12
CA SER A 68 -9.36 -12.02 8.99
C SER A 68 -9.04 -12.70 7.65
N LYS A 69 -10.02 -12.76 6.77
CA LYS A 69 -9.82 -13.16 5.38
C LYS A 69 -8.84 -12.21 4.66
N TYR A 70 -8.88 -10.93 5.01
CA TYR A 70 -8.07 -9.89 4.40
C TYR A 70 -6.87 -9.54 5.28
N ILE A 71 -5.72 -9.34 4.64
CA ILE A 71 -4.50 -8.78 5.23
C ILE A 71 -4.12 -7.56 4.37
N HIS A 72 -4.01 -6.40 4.99
CA HIS A 72 -3.56 -5.20 4.30
C HIS A 72 -2.04 -5.17 4.28
N ILE A 73 -1.44 -5.03 3.12
CA ILE A 73 0.02 -5.09 2.92
C ILE A 73 0.61 -3.74 2.46
N GLY A 74 -0.13 -2.66 2.63
CA GLY A 74 0.33 -1.31 2.27
C GLY A 74 0.54 -1.13 0.77
N GLY A 75 1.76 -0.87 0.39
CA GLY A 75 2.17 -0.68 -1.00
C GLY A 75 2.30 0.78 -1.41
N ASP A 76 1.96 1.69 -0.50
CA ASP A 76 1.99 3.13 -0.73
C ASP A 76 3.40 3.71 -0.55
N GLU A 77 3.59 4.85 -1.18
CA GLU A 77 4.71 5.78 -0.94
C GLU A 77 6.09 5.13 -0.86
N ALA A 78 6.34 4.11 -1.67
CA ALA A 78 7.64 3.43 -1.75
C ALA A 78 8.52 4.07 -2.85
N PRO A 79 9.47 4.97 -2.52
CA PRO A 79 10.35 5.57 -3.50
C PRO A 79 11.23 4.54 -4.21
N ARG A 80 11.43 4.70 -5.49
CA ARG A 80 12.21 3.77 -6.34
C ARG A 80 13.71 4.07 -6.33
N THR A 81 14.13 5.22 -5.81
CA THR A 81 15.49 5.77 -5.89
C THR A 81 16.57 4.80 -5.42
N ARG A 82 16.29 4.05 -4.33
CA ARG A 82 17.26 3.07 -3.81
C ARG A 82 17.36 1.85 -4.72
N TRP A 83 16.23 1.38 -5.27
CA TRP A 83 16.22 0.21 -6.14
C TRP A 83 16.93 0.44 -7.47
N GLU A 84 16.80 1.63 -8.06
CA GLU A 84 17.49 2.02 -9.29
C GLU A 84 19.01 1.84 -9.19
N LYS A 85 19.57 2.11 -8.01
CA LYS A 85 21.02 2.07 -7.75
C LYS A 85 21.47 0.78 -7.06
N CYS A 86 20.56 -0.05 -6.60
CA CYS A 86 20.87 -1.24 -5.83
C CYS A 86 21.23 -2.43 -6.74
N PRO A 87 22.47 -2.96 -6.70
CA PRO A 87 22.86 -4.09 -7.54
C PRO A 87 21.99 -5.33 -7.36
N LYS A 88 21.50 -5.59 -6.13
CA LYS A 88 20.63 -6.72 -5.82
C LYS A 88 19.25 -6.53 -6.49
N CYS A 89 18.65 -5.33 -6.38
CA CYS A 89 17.38 -5.02 -7.01
C CYS A 89 17.47 -5.10 -8.54
N GLN A 90 18.52 -4.54 -9.12
CA GLN A 90 18.76 -4.62 -10.55
C GLN A 90 19.02 -6.06 -11.03
N ALA A 91 19.70 -6.88 -10.22
CA ALA A 91 19.87 -8.30 -10.52
C ALA A 91 18.53 -9.05 -10.47
N ARG A 92 17.69 -8.79 -9.48
CA ARG A 92 16.33 -9.35 -9.36
C ARG A 92 15.50 -8.98 -10.59
N SER A 93 15.46 -7.71 -10.96
CA SER A 93 14.71 -7.24 -12.14
C SER A 93 15.13 -7.99 -13.42
N ARG A 94 16.44 -8.23 -13.61
CA ARG A 94 16.91 -9.02 -14.76
C ARG A 94 16.50 -10.48 -14.68
N THR A 95 16.64 -11.13 -13.52
CA THR A 95 16.31 -12.55 -13.31
C THR A 95 14.82 -12.80 -13.53
N GLU A 96 13.97 -11.94 -12.98
CA GLU A 96 12.52 -12.02 -13.11
C GLU A 96 11.99 -11.40 -14.42
N LYS A 97 12.89 -10.90 -15.27
CA LYS A 97 12.59 -10.29 -16.58
C LYS A 97 11.61 -9.10 -16.47
N LEU A 98 11.74 -8.33 -15.38
CA LEU A 98 10.91 -7.14 -15.14
C LEU A 98 11.41 -6.00 -16.04
N LYS A 99 10.70 -5.76 -17.12
CA LYS A 99 11.09 -4.77 -18.12
C LYS A 99 10.22 -3.53 -18.02
N ALA A 100 10.85 -2.38 -18.15
CA ALA A 100 10.13 -1.13 -18.36
C ALA A 100 9.32 -1.16 -19.68
N ASP A 101 8.22 -0.47 -19.69
CA ASP A 101 7.45 -0.16 -20.90
C ASP A 101 7.14 1.36 -20.94
N LYS A 102 6.22 1.78 -21.82
CA LYS A 102 5.87 3.20 -21.94
C LYS A 102 5.17 3.79 -20.70
N ASN A 103 4.64 2.94 -19.83
CA ASN A 103 3.82 3.35 -18.69
C ASN A 103 4.48 3.06 -17.33
N HIS A 104 5.41 2.09 -17.28
CA HIS A 104 5.97 1.58 -16.04
C HIS A 104 7.48 1.39 -16.15
N THR A 105 8.19 1.71 -15.08
CA THR A 105 9.62 1.43 -14.94
C THR A 105 9.85 -0.04 -14.55
N ALA A 106 11.09 -0.49 -14.59
CA ALA A 106 11.47 -1.81 -14.07
C ALA A 106 11.27 -1.87 -12.54
N GLU A 107 11.41 -0.75 -11.86
CA GLU A 107 11.22 -0.60 -10.42
C GLU A 107 9.75 -0.66 -10.00
N ASP A 108 8.83 -0.12 -10.82
CA ASP A 108 7.39 -0.31 -10.61
C ASP A 108 7.03 -1.79 -10.68
N ARG A 109 7.58 -2.50 -11.66
CA ARG A 109 7.40 -3.96 -11.78
C ARG A 109 8.11 -4.74 -10.67
N LEU A 110 9.17 -4.21 -10.09
CA LEU A 110 9.82 -4.80 -8.93
C LEU A 110 8.90 -4.71 -7.69
N GLN A 111 8.17 -3.62 -7.52
CA GLN A 111 7.12 -3.54 -6.50
C GLN A 111 6.01 -4.56 -6.78
N SER A 112 5.52 -4.65 -8.00
CA SER A 112 4.51 -5.64 -8.40
C SER A 112 4.97 -7.07 -8.12
N TYR A 113 6.24 -7.37 -8.36
CA TYR A 113 6.85 -8.66 -8.01
C TYR A 113 6.74 -8.93 -6.50
N CYS A 114 7.07 -7.95 -5.66
CA CYS A 114 6.95 -8.06 -4.22
C CYS A 114 5.50 -8.34 -3.81
N MET A 115 4.54 -7.53 -4.26
CA MET A 115 3.12 -7.68 -3.98
C MET A 115 2.60 -9.05 -4.40
N THR A 116 2.92 -9.49 -5.62
CA THR A 116 2.47 -10.78 -6.15
C THR A 116 3.07 -11.96 -5.37
N ARG A 117 4.31 -11.85 -4.90
CA ARG A 117 4.94 -12.89 -4.09
C ARG A 117 4.24 -13.04 -2.74
N ILE A 118 3.95 -11.94 -2.07
CA ILE A 118 3.21 -11.94 -0.79
C ILE A 118 1.76 -12.40 -1.01
N GLU A 119 1.10 -11.94 -2.08
CA GLU A 119 -0.23 -12.44 -2.44
C GLU A 119 -0.26 -13.96 -2.59
N LYS A 120 0.67 -14.55 -3.33
CA LYS A 120 0.75 -16.00 -3.52
C LYS A 120 0.87 -16.75 -2.19
N LEU A 121 1.71 -16.24 -1.28
CA LEU A 121 1.85 -16.81 0.06
C LEU A 121 0.50 -16.75 0.80
N LEU A 122 -0.12 -15.57 0.89
CA LEU A 122 -1.36 -15.36 1.62
C LEU A 122 -2.53 -16.14 1.01
N ASN A 123 -2.63 -16.18 -0.32
CA ASN A 123 -3.65 -16.98 -1.01
C ASN A 123 -3.48 -18.47 -0.72
N SER A 124 -2.24 -18.99 -0.63
CA SER A 124 -1.99 -20.40 -0.25
C SER A 124 -2.47 -20.74 1.16
N LYS A 125 -2.68 -19.73 1.99
CA LYS A 125 -3.22 -19.83 3.36
C LYS A 125 -4.69 -19.40 3.45
N GLY A 126 -5.37 -19.25 2.31
CA GLY A 126 -6.78 -18.85 2.24
C GLY A 126 -7.05 -17.38 2.58
N ARG A 127 -6.03 -16.54 2.53
CA ARG A 127 -6.15 -15.10 2.78
C ARG A 127 -6.08 -14.32 1.46
N GLN A 128 -6.61 -13.09 1.47
CA GLN A 128 -6.53 -12.15 0.35
C GLN A 128 -5.79 -10.88 0.78
N ILE A 129 -5.07 -10.27 -0.15
CA ILE A 129 -4.42 -8.99 0.12
C ILE A 129 -5.37 -7.82 -0.12
N ILE A 130 -5.16 -6.76 0.68
CA ILE A 130 -5.57 -5.40 0.36
C ILE A 130 -4.28 -4.59 0.20
N GLY A 131 -4.23 -3.67 -0.73
CA GLY A 131 -3.14 -2.69 -0.84
C GLY A 131 -3.65 -1.33 -1.26
N TRP A 132 -2.90 -0.29 -0.93
CA TRP A 132 -3.18 1.06 -1.38
C TRP A 132 -3.10 1.15 -2.90
N ASP A 133 -3.69 2.19 -3.49
CA ASP A 133 -3.86 2.25 -4.95
C ASP A 133 -2.54 2.34 -5.75
N GLU A 134 -1.40 2.54 -5.10
CA GLU A 134 -0.08 2.41 -5.72
C GLU A 134 0.24 0.99 -6.20
N ILE A 135 -0.44 -0.04 -5.71
CA ILE A 135 -0.28 -1.40 -6.24
C ILE A 135 -0.76 -1.55 -7.69
N LEU A 136 -1.47 -0.54 -8.20
CA LEU A 136 -1.83 -0.42 -9.62
C LEU A 136 -0.67 0.09 -10.51
N GLU A 137 0.41 0.54 -9.89
CA GLU A 137 1.63 0.97 -10.57
C GLU A 137 2.45 -0.27 -10.95
N GLY A 138 2.49 -0.63 -12.22
CA GLY A 138 3.03 -1.89 -12.69
C GLY A 138 1.93 -2.92 -12.99
N ASP A 139 2.17 -4.18 -12.63
CA ASP A 139 1.18 -5.26 -12.78
C ASP A 139 0.52 -5.52 -11.43
N VAL A 140 -0.77 -5.25 -11.34
CA VAL A 140 -1.53 -5.53 -10.12
C VAL A 140 -1.63 -7.05 -9.89
N ALA A 141 -1.46 -7.48 -8.64
CA ALA A 141 -1.58 -8.88 -8.26
C ALA A 141 -3.02 -9.39 -8.52
N PRO A 142 -3.22 -10.60 -9.09
CA PRO A 142 -4.49 -11.01 -9.71
C PRO A 142 -5.72 -10.96 -8.80
N ASN A 143 -5.56 -11.24 -7.50
CA ASN A 143 -6.67 -11.28 -6.53
C ASN A 143 -6.60 -10.14 -5.51
N ALA A 144 -5.81 -9.12 -5.79
CA ALA A 144 -5.67 -7.98 -4.88
C ALA A 144 -6.97 -7.16 -4.81
N THR A 145 -7.35 -6.78 -3.59
CA THR A 145 -8.32 -5.71 -3.34
C THR A 145 -7.57 -4.39 -3.25
N VAL A 146 -8.06 -3.37 -3.94
CA VAL A 146 -7.42 -2.05 -4.02
C VAL A 146 -8.09 -1.08 -3.05
N MET A 147 -7.33 -0.47 -2.17
CA MET A 147 -7.79 0.62 -1.31
C MET A 147 -7.38 1.95 -1.93
N SER A 148 -8.37 2.74 -2.40
CA SER A 148 -8.13 3.96 -3.16
C SER A 148 -8.11 5.17 -2.24
N TRP A 149 -6.91 5.73 -1.99
CA TRP A 149 -6.72 6.85 -1.07
C TRP A 149 -6.30 8.17 -1.75
N ARG A 150 -5.58 8.10 -2.86
CA ARG A 150 -5.15 9.29 -3.64
C ARG A 150 -6.30 9.87 -4.49
N GLY A 151 -7.50 9.90 -3.94
CA GLY A 151 -8.73 10.21 -4.64
C GLY A 151 -9.44 8.95 -5.13
N SER A 152 -10.51 9.12 -5.94
CA SER A 152 -11.32 8.00 -6.43
C SER A 152 -10.79 7.35 -7.72
N ALA A 153 -9.83 7.97 -8.40
CA ALA A 153 -9.40 7.54 -9.74
C ALA A 153 -8.75 6.14 -9.73
N GLY A 154 -7.96 5.82 -8.69
CA GLY A 154 -7.36 4.49 -8.51
C GLY A 154 -8.42 3.42 -8.36
N GLY A 155 -9.42 3.64 -7.51
CA GLY A 155 -10.52 2.72 -7.30
C GLY A 155 -11.38 2.52 -8.55
N ILE A 156 -11.68 3.59 -9.28
CA ILE A 156 -12.39 3.51 -10.58
C ILE A 156 -11.60 2.62 -11.55
N LYS A 157 -10.29 2.86 -11.68
CA LYS A 157 -9.42 2.05 -12.55
C LYS A 157 -9.40 0.58 -12.10
N ALA A 158 -9.28 0.31 -10.81
CA ALA A 158 -9.28 -1.05 -10.27
C ALA A 158 -10.60 -1.78 -10.55
N ALA A 159 -11.75 -1.14 -10.31
CA ALA A 159 -13.07 -1.70 -10.61
C ALA A 159 -13.26 -1.99 -12.12
N GLN A 160 -12.74 -1.12 -12.98
CA GLN A 160 -12.74 -1.34 -14.44
C GLN A 160 -11.88 -2.54 -14.86
N LEU A 161 -10.85 -2.87 -14.09
CA LEU A 161 -10.00 -4.04 -14.29
C LEU A 161 -10.56 -5.32 -13.64
N GLY A 162 -11.68 -5.23 -12.91
CA GLY A 162 -12.34 -6.35 -12.25
C GLY A 162 -11.78 -6.68 -10.86
N HIS A 163 -11.06 -5.74 -10.24
CA HIS A 163 -10.60 -5.87 -8.86
C HIS A 163 -11.61 -5.30 -7.88
N ASP A 164 -11.75 -5.95 -6.74
CA ASP A 164 -12.51 -5.41 -5.63
C ASP A 164 -11.84 -4.16 -5.06
N VAL A 165 -12.64 -3.21 -4.58
CA VAL A 165 -12.19 -1.88 -4.20
C VAL A 165 -12.82 -1.45 -2.87
N ILE A 166 -12.01 -0.82 -2.04
CA ILE A 166 -12.46 -0.03 -0.89
C ILE A 166 -12.13 1.43 -1.20
N MET A 167 -13.16 2.29 -1.20
CA MET A 167 -13.00 3.72 -1.44
C MET A 167 -12.69 4.44 -0.14
N THR A 168 -11.52 5.07 -0.09
CA THR A 168 -11.10 5.90 1.05
C THR A 168 -10.36 7.17 0.58
N PRO A 169 -10.94 7.91 -0.40
CA PRO A 169 -10.28 9.09 -0.96
C PRO A 169 -9.98 10.11 0.15
N ASN A 170 -8.74 10.57 0.20
CA ASN A 170 -8.23 11.40 1.29
C ASN A 170 -8.97 12.72 1.46
N ASP A 171 -9.50 13.27 0.38
CA ASP A 171 -10.29 14.50 0.40
C ASP A 171 -11.74 14.31 0.88
N TYR A 172 -12.15 13.06 1.24
CA TYR A 172 -13.45 12.72 1.81
C TYR A 172 -13.37 11.90 3.09
N CYS A 173 -12.36 11.05 3.22
CA CYS A 173 -12.35 9.96 4.20
C CYS A 173 -11.22 10.05 5.22
N TYR A 174 -10.32 11.04 5.14
CA TYR A 174 -9.24 11.23 6.11
C TYR A 174 -9.71 12.12 7.26
N PHE A 175 -10.14 11.48 8.34
CA PHE A 175 -10.72 12.18 9.50
C PHE A 175 -9.68 12.73 10.45
N ASP A 176 -8.41 12.43 10.22
CA ASP A 176 -7.25 13.08 10.84
C ASP A 176 -6.91 14.44 10.21
N TYR A 177 -7.57 14.81 9.09
CA TYR A 177 -7.47 16.15 8.51
C TYR A 177 -8.30 17.16 9.30
N TYR A 178 -7.98 18.46 9.17
CA TYR A 178 -8.75 19.53 9.80
C TYR A 178 -10.21 19.52 9.32
N GLN A 179 -11.13 19.71 10.27
CA GLN A 179 -12.56 19.81 9.97
C GLN A 179 -13.05 21.25 9.88
N SER A 180 -12.26 22.21 10.40
CA SER A 180 -12.51 23.64 10.38
C SER A 180 -11.34 24.40 9.76
N GLU A 181 -11.61 25.53 9.14
CA GLU A 181 -10.57 26.46 8.69
C GLU A 181 -9.87 27.16 9.87
N ASP A 182 -10.50 27.25 11.03
CA ASP A 182 -9.87 27.78 12.26
C ASP A 182 -9.09 26.68 12.99
N THR A 183 -7.94 26.36 12.45
CA THR A 183 -7.06 25.30 12.96
C THR A 183 -6.49 25.54 14.35
N ARG A 184 -6.66 26.77 14.91
CA ARG A 184 -6.22 27.09 16.27
C ARG A 184 -6.99 26.36 17.36
N HIS A 185 -8.22 25.90 17.04
CA HIS A 185 -9.12 25.23 17.94
C HIS A 185 -9.28 23.73 17.64
N GLU A 186 -8.46 23.21 16.73
CA GLU A 186 -8.45 21.79 16.39
C GLU A 186 -7.20 21.09 16.89
N PRO A 187 -7.23 19.75 17.06
CA PRO A 187 -6.04 18.96 17.27
C PRO A 187 -5.04 19.18 16.13
N PHE A 188 -3.76 19.09 16.46
CA PHE A 188 -2.72 19.22 15.44
C PHE A 188 -2.84 18.06 14.42
N ALA A 189 -2.94 18.40 13.15
CA ALA A 189 -3.02 17.47 12.02
C ALA A 189 -1.87 17.68 11.05
N ILE A 190 -1.59 16.67 10.21
CA ILE A 190 -0.60 16.76 9.13
C ILE A 190 -0.96 17.85 8.12
N GLY A 191 -2.24 18.17 7.99
CA GLY A 191 -2.80 19.13 7.04
C GLY A 191 -4.14 18.64 6.48
N GLY A 192 -4.48 19.14 5.29
CA GLY A 192 -5.76 18.82 4.65
C GLY A 192 -6.96 19.51 5.30
N PHE A 193 -8.12 19.39 4.63
CA PHE A 193 -9.38 19.95 5.13
C PHE A 193 -10.54 19.08 4.64
N VAL A 194 -11.23 18.42 5.57
CA VAL A 194 -12.34 17.51 5.30
C VAL A 194 -13.51 17.85 6.23
N PRO A 195 -14.34 18.86 5.86
CA PRO A 195 -15.52 19.19 6.63
C PRO A 195 -16.61 18.13 6.46
N LEU A 196 -17.56 18.11 7.38
CA LEU A 196 -18.66 17.14 7.43
C LEU A 196 -19.46 17.06 6.11
N GLU A 197 -19.74 18.21 5.50
CA GLU A 197 -20.45 18.29 4.23
C GLU A 197 -19.68 17.58 3.10
N LYS A 198 -18.36 17.67 3.12
CA LYS A 198 -17.50 17.00 2.15
C LYS A 198 -17.60 15.49 2.30
N VAL A 199 -17.54 14.98 3.53
CA VAL A 199 -17.71 13.54 3.82
C VAL A 199 -19.05 13.04 3.28
N TYR A 200 -20.14 13.75 3.56
CA TYR A 200 -21.48 13.38 3.09
C TYR A 200 -21.64 13.42 1.56
N SER A 201 -20.84 14.18 0.87
CA SER A 201 -20.91 14.32 -0.58
C SER A 201 -20.25 13.16 -1.34
N LEU A 202 -19.53 12.25 -0.66
CA LEU A 202 -18.89 11.11 -1.30
C LEU A 202 -19.91 10.19 -1.96
N ASN A 203 -19.77 9.97 -3.26
CA ASN A 203 -20.42 8.89 -3.97
C ASN A 203 -19.37 7.87 -4.41
N PRO A 204 -19.24 6.73 -3.71
CA PRO A 204 -18.16 5.77 -3.96
C PRO A 204 -18.29 5.04 -5.30
N THR A 205 -19.45 5.08 -5.94
CA THR A 205 -19.70 4.43 -7.23
C THR A 205 -19.81 5.42 -8.38
N ALA A 206 -19.52 6.71 -8.16
CA ALA A 206 -19.54 7.71 -9.20
C ALA A 206 -18.63 7.31 -10.37
N SER A 207 -19.11 7.57 -11.60
CA SER A 207 -18.38 7.26 -12.86
C SER A 207 -18.18 5.76 -13.15
N LEU A 208 -18.87 4.87 -12.46
CA LEU A 208 -18.87 3.43 -12.73
C LEU A 208 -20.19 2.99 -13.37
N THR A 209 -20.11 1.97 -14.22
CA THR A 209 -21.31 1.24 -14.66
C THR A 209 -21.84 0.37 -13.51
N GLU A 210 -23.10 -0.10 -13.63
CA GLU A 210 -23.68 -1.01 -12.62
C GLU A 210 -22.83 -2.28 -12.40
N GLU A 211 -22.23 -2.80 -13.45
CA GLU A 211 -21.38 -3.99 -13.36
C GLU A 211 -20.06 -3.68 -12.62
N GLN A 212 -19.42 -2.58 -12.96
CA GLN A 212 -18.19 -2.13 -12.29
C GLN A 212 -18.44 -1.75 -10.83
N ALA A 213 -19.59 -1.17 -10.52
CA ALA A 213 -19.96 -0.77 -9.17
C ALA A 213 -20.08 -1.98 -8.21
N LYS A 214 -20.31 -3.18 -8.72
CA LYS A 214 -20.33 -4.42 -7.90
C LYS A 214 -18.99 -4.74 -7.25
N HIS A 215 -17.90 -4.22 -7.81
CA HIS A 215 -16.56 -4.36 -7.24
C HIS A 215 -16.31 -3.41 -6.07
N ILE A 216 -17.17 -2.40 -5.84
CA ILE A 216 -17.00 -1.49 -4.70
C ILE A 216 -17.56 -2.17 -3.46
N LEU A 217 -16.64 -2.68 -2.60
CA LEU A 217 -17.01 -3.35 -1.36
C LEU A 217 -17.57 -2.39 -0.31
N GLY A 218 -17.16 -1.12 -0.36
CA GLY A 218 -17.59 -0.09 0.56
C GLY A 218 -16.60 1.06 0.65
N THR A 219 -16.72 1.80 1.75
CA THR A 219 -15.85 2.92 2.08
C THR A 219 -15.16 2.70 3.42
N GLN A 220 -14.01 3.34 3.61
CA GLN A 220 -13.29 3.37 4.88
C GLN A 220 -12.96 4.82 5.24
N ALA A 221 -13.03 5.14 6.52
CA ALA A 221 -12.48 6.37 7.06
C ALA A 221 -11.10 6.08 7.67
N ASN A 222 -10.16 6.99 7.46
CA ASN A 222 -8.82 6.90 8.03
C ASN A 222 -8.67 7.88 9.19
N LEU A 223 -7.98 7.43 10.21
CA LEU A 223 -7.62 8.20 11.39
C LEU A 223 -6.17 7.85 11.74
N TRP A 224 -5.19 8.54 11.09
CA TRP A 224 -3.75 8.36 11.24
C TRP A 224 -3.20 9.01 12.50
#